data_6ebbad964bbe27b3a684ec8b5793daa3
#
_entry.id   6ebbad964bbe27b3a684ec8b5793daa3
#
_cell.length_a   1.000
_cell.length_b   1.000
_cell.length_c   1.000
_cell.angle_alpha   90.00
_cell.angle_beta   90.00
_cell.angle_gamma   90.00
#
_symmetry.space_group_name_H-M   'P 1'
#
loop_
_entity.id
_entity.type
_entity.pdbx_description
1 polymer ?
#
loop_
_entity_poly.entity_id
_entity_poly.type
_entity_poly.pdbx_seq_one_letter_code
_entity_poly.pdbx_strand_id
1 'polypeptide(L)'
;DVAFGPENLGIPSAEIRERVNAALAAVNMTEYREHGPHLLSGGQKQRIAIAGVLAMKPDCIVLDEPTAMLDPKGRREVLETVHKLNKEEGITIVYITHFMEEAVTADRVVVMKNGVKLHDGTPREIFSHVDTLKGLGLDVPVASEIAFKLNAKGYEVGKSIINNEELAKGLKGSKLGKQLSAIHSTDAPRGEATH
;
A
#
# COMPACT_ATOMS: atom_id res chain seq x y z
N ASP A 1 18.21 16.95 11.63
CA ASP A 1 18.22 15.95 10.52
C ASP A 1 17.46 16.48 9.28
N VAL A 2 16.21 16.99 9.41
CA VAL A 2 15.39 17.42 8.25
C VAL A 2 16.01 18.62 7.51
N ALA A 3 16.75 19.49 8.18
CA ALA A 3 17.43 20.64 7.59
C ALA A 3 18.66 20.27 6.75
N PHE A 4 19.23 19.07 6.94
CA PHE A 4 20.51 18.66 6.36
C PHE A 4 20.54 18.77 4.82
N GLY A 5 19.48 18.31 4.15
CA GLY A 5 19.37 18.41 2.69
C GLY A 5 19.38 19.86 2.18
N PRO A 6 18.47 20.71 2.64
CA PRO A 6 18.44 22.13 2.30
C PRO A 6 19.75 22.90 2.63
N GLU A 7 20.40 22.60 3.77
CA GLU A 7 21.69 23.18 4.13
C GLU A 7 22.77 22.87 3.08
N ASN A 8 22.87 21.61 2.67
CA ASN A 8 23.82 21.19 1.63
C ASN A 8 23.53 21.79 0.25
N LEU A 9 22.29 22.15 -0.02
CA LEU A 9 21.91 22.87 -1.23
C LEU A 9 22.19 24.38 -1.16
N GLY A 10 22.71 24.88 -0.04
CA GLY A 10 23.04 26.30 0.15
C GLY A 10 21.80 27.19 0.27
N ILE A 11 20.68 26.66 0.71
CA ILE A 11 19.44 27.42 0.91
C ILE A 11 19.63 28.38 2.11
N PRO A 12 19.14 29.64 2.03
CA PRO A 12 19.22 30.57 3.14
C PRO A 12 18.53 30.08 4.41
N SER A 13 19.11 30.32 5.60
CA SER A 13 18.63 29.80 6.89
C SER A 13 17.15 30.14 7.19
N ALA A 14 16.66 31.31 6.77
CA ALA A 14 15.28 31.70 6.94
C ALA A 14 14.34 30.76 6.16
N GLU A 15 14.68 30.49 4.89
CA GLU A 15 13.93 29.61 4.02
C GLU A 15 14.03 28.13 4.46
N ILE A 16 15.19 27.69 4.96
CA ILE A 16 15.35 26.34 5.53
C ILE A 16 14.33 26.10 6.62
N ARG A 17 14.14 27.06 7.54
CA ARG A 17 13.19 26.93 8.64
C ARG A 17 11.74 26.75 8.14
N GLU A 18 11.36 27.51 7.12
CA GLU A 18 10.03 27.40 6.51
C GLU A 18 9.84 26.02 5.83
N ARG A 19 10.83 25.59 5.04
CA ARG A 19 10.80 24.29 4.35
C ARG A 19 10.73 23.13 5.34
N VAL A 20 11.51 23.15 6.43
CA VAL A 20 11.49 22.12 7.48
C VAL A 20 10.13 22.07 8.16
N ASN A 21 9.55 23.23 8.51
CA ASN A 21 8.22 23.27 9.13
C ASN A 21 7.15 22.70 8.20
N ALA A 22 7.15 23.09 6.93
CA ALA A 22 6.22 22.57 5.93
C ALA A 22 6.39 21.06 5.73
N ALA A 23 7.62 20.57 5.63
CA ALA A 23 7.92 19.16 5.45
C ALA A 23 7.45 18.32 6.67
N LEU A 24 7.70 18.78 7.89
CA LEU A 24 7.23 18.11 9.10
C LEU A 24 5.71 18.07 9.19
N ALA A 25 5.02 19.16 8.81
CA ALA A 25 3.57 19.20 8.76
C ALA A 25 2.98 18.23 7.73
N ALA A 26 3.57 18.14 6.53
CA ALA A 26 3.14 17.25 5.46
C ALA A 26 3.16 15.76 5.88
N VAL A 27 4.13 15.37 6.71
CA VAL A 27 4.27 14.00 7.22
C VAL A 27 3.67 13.77 8.61
N ASN A 28 2.92 14.74 9.17
CA ASN A 28 2.31 14.71 10.51
C ASN A 28 3.33 14.48 11.64
N MET A 29 4.48 15.18 11.58
CA MET A 29 5.57 15.06 12.55
C MET A 29 5.94 16.38 13.24
N THR A 30 5.08 17.39 13.18
CA THR A 30 5.33 18.72 13.76
C THR A 30 5.63 18.67 15.26
N GLU A 31 4.89 17.84 16.01
CA GLU A 31 5.05 17.67 17.46
C GLU A 31 6.41 17.07 17.84
N TYR A 32 7.06 16.36 16.93
CA TYR A 32 8.33 15.68 17.15
C TYR A 32 9.55 16.52 16.73
N ARG A 33 9.34 17.78 16.39
CA ARG A 33 10.39 18.68 15.87
C ARG A 33 11.65 18.73 16.71
N GLU A 34 11.48 18.77 18.04
CA GLU A 34 12.57 18.87 19.01
C GLU A 34 13.00 17.49 19.58
N HIS A 35 12.42 16.41 19.09
CA HIS A 35 12.74 15.06 19.57
C HIS A 35 14.01 14.52 18.89
N GLY A 36 14.87 13.90 19.71
CA GLY A 36 16.01 13.15 19.17
C GLY A 36 15.55 11.91 18.40
N PRO A 37 16.19 11.54 17.29
CA PRO A 37 15.80 10.38 16.48
C PRO A 37 15.71 9.05 17.26
N HIS A 38 16.50 8.91 18.33
CA HIS A 38 16.51 7.72 19.19
C HIS A 38 15.22 7.55 20.01
N LEU A 39 14.43 8.61 20.16
CA LEU A 39 13.12 8.59 20.87
C LEU A 39 11.94 8.25 19.96
N LEU A 40 12.17 8.11 18.65
CA LEU A 40 11.14 7.89 17.65
C LEU A 40 10.94 6.40 17.36
N SER A 41 9.68 5.99 17.12
CA SER A 41 9.36 4.67 16.57
C SER A 41 9.90 4.49 15.15
N GLY A 42 9.94 3.25 14.65
CA GLY A 42 10.37 2.96 13.28
C GLY A 42 9.59 3.74 12.22
N GLY A 43 8.25 3.76 12.31
CA GLY A 43 7.40 4.53 11.39
C GLY A 43 7.60 6.04 11.49
N GLN A 44 7.83 6.57 12.69
CA GLN A 44 8.16 7.98 12.89
C GLN A 44 9.51 8.34 12.28
N LYS A 45 10.54 7.50 12.47
CA LYS A 45 11.86 7.68 11.83
C LYS A 45 11.74 7.71 10.30
N GLN A 46 10.95 6.81 9.73
CA GLN A 46 10.73 6.77 8.29
C GLN A 46 10.05 8.04 7.78
N ARG A 47 9.02 8.55 8.48
CA ARG A 47 8.37 9.81 8.12
C ARG A 47 9.31 11.00 8.24
N ILE A 48 10.19 11.04 9.25
CA ILE A 48 11.23 12.07 9.36
C ILE A 48 12.23 11.99 8.19
N ALA A 49 12.61 10.79 7.76
CA ALA A 49 13.47 10.61 6.58
C ALA A 49 12.79 11.17 5.31
N ILE A 50 11.49 10.88 5.14
CA ILE A 50 10.68 11.44 4.03
C ILE A 50 10.62 12.97 4.14
N ALA A 51 10.42 13.53 5.34
CA ALA A 51 10.43 14.98 5.56
C ALA A 51 11.77 15.63 5.17
N GLY A 52 12.89 14.96 5.44
CA GLY A 52 14.23 15.42 5.04
C GLY A 52 14.37 15.56 3.51
N VAL A 53 13.79 14.60 2.77
CA VAL A 53 13.74 14.67 1.30
C VAL A 53 12.78 15.76 0.83
N LEU A 54 11.59 15.85 1.43
CA LEU A 54 10.57 16.86 1.10
C LEU A 54 11.08 18.31 1.28
N ALA A 55 11.88 18.55 2.31
CA ALA A 55 12.44 19.88 2.56
C ALA A 55 13.32 20.41 1.41
N MET A 56 13.80 19.53 0.53
CA MET A 56 14.49 19.88 -0.70
C MET A 56 13.55 20.27 -1.85
N LYS A 57 12.22 20.12 -1.69
CA LYS A 57 11.17 20.35 -2.70
C LYS A 57 11.39 19.56 -4.00
N PRO A 58 11.44 18.22 -3.93
CA PRO A 58 11.62 17.39 -5.11
C PRO A 58 10.32 17.23 -5.91
N ASP A 59 10.42 17.07 -7.23
CA ASP A 59 9.30 16.69 -8.10
C ASP A 59 9.01 15.16 -8.04
N CYS A 60 10.01 14.37 -7.62
CA CYS A 60 9.94 12.92 -7.54
C CYS A 60 10.71 12.40 -6.33
N ILE A 61 10.11 11.43 -5.62
CA ILE A 61 10.74 10.73 -4.50
C ILE A 61 10.82 9.24 -4.84
N VAL A 62 12.01 8.66 -4.65
CA VAL A 62 12.22 7.21 -4.76
C VAL A 62 12.32 6.63 -3.35
N LEU A 63 11.47 5.65 -3.05
CA LEU A 63 11.40 4.96 -1.78
C LEU A 63 11.73 3.47 -2.00
N ASP A 64 12.84 3.02 -1.44
CA ASP A 64 13.29 1.64 -1.55
C ASP A 64 12.95 0.87 -0.28
N GLU A 65 11.96 -0.03 -0.37
CA GLU A 65 11.41 -0.84 0.72
C GLU A 65 11.14 -0.06 2.04
N PRO A 66 10.46 1.09 2.00
CA PRO A 66 10.41 2.00 3.14
C PRO A 66 9.62 1.43 4.34
N THR A 67 8.91 0.33 4.16
CA THR A 67 8.07 -0.28 5.20
C THR A 67 8.54 -1.65 5.66
N ALA A 68 9.63 -2.19 5.08
CA ALA A 68 10.08 -3.57 5.31
C ALA A 68 10.35 -3.90 6.79
N MET A 69 10.84 -2.92 7.56
CA MET A 69 11.21 -3.10 8.97
C MET A 69 10.17 -2.51 9.96
N LEU A 70 8.96 -2.22 9.47
CA LEU A 70 7.92 -1.59 10.27
C LEU A 70 6.86 -2.58 10.74
N ASP A 71 6.31 -2.33 11.92
CA ASP A 71 5.11 -2.98 12.40
C ASP A 71 3.88 -2.59 11.53
N PRO A 72 2.76 -3.31 11.61
CA PRO A 72 1.59 -3.03 10.76
C PRO A 72 1.03 -1.60 10.92
N LYS A 73 1.18 -0.99 12.11
CA LYS A 73 0.73 0.38 12.34
C LYS A 73 1.65 1.38 11.64
N GLY A 74 2.96 1.27 11.86
CA GLY A 74 3.96 2.13 11.22
C GLY A 74 3.92 2.03 9.69
N ARG A 75 3.68 0.83 9.14
CA ARG A 75 3.49 0.62 7.70
C ARG A 75 2.31 1.42 7.16
N ARG A 76 1.14 1.35 7.80
CA ARG A 76 -0.03 2.12 7.38
C ARG A 76 0.24 3.63 7.43
N GLU A 77 0.84 4.13 8.50
CA GLU A 77 1.16 5.55 8.66
C GLU A 77 2.11 6.08 7.57
N VAL A 78 3.10 5.28 7.16
CA VAL A 78 4.01 5.63 6.05
C VAL A 78 3.26 5.62 4.71
N LEU A 79 2.45 4.58 4.43
CA LEU A 79 1.67 4.50 3.20
C LEU A 79 0.67 5.65 3.06
N GLU A 80 -0.06 5.99 4.13
CA GLU A 80 -0.96 7.14 4.16
C GLU A 80 -0.21 8.45 3.86
N THR A 81 0.99 8.62 4.45
CA THR A 81 1.85 9.77 4.16
C THR A 81 2.24 9.81 2.69
N VAL A 82 2.71 8.71 2.12
CA VAL A 82 3.12 8.61 0.71
C VAL A 82 1.94 8.91 -0.23
N HIS A 83 0.77 8.37 0.06
CA HIS A 83 -0.45 8.66 -0.71
C HIS A 83 -0.84 10.14 -0.67
N LYS A 84 -0.79 10.75 0.51
CA LYS A 84 -1.06 12.18 0.68
C LYS A 84 -0.09 13.03 -0.15
N LEU A 85 1.21 12.75 -0.09
CA LEU A 85 2.22 13.47 -0.86
C LEU A 85 1.99 13.37 -2.37
N ASN A 86 1.56 12.19 -2.86
CA ASN A 86 1.25 12.02 -4.27
C ASN A 86 -0.05 12.73 -4.67
N LYS A 87 -1.15 12.54 -3.92
CA LYS A 87 -2.48 13.01 -4.33
C LYS A 87 -2.73 14.48 -4.01
N GLU A 88 -2.21 15.00 -2.90
CA GLU A 88 -2.44 16.37 -2.44
C GLU A 88 -1.31 17.32 -2.83
N GLU A 89 -0.04 16.86 -2.74
CA GLU A 89 1.13 17.69 -3.04
C GLU A 89 1.63 17.51 -4.50
N GLY A 90 1.06 16.56 -5.26
CA GLY A 90 1.40 16.32 -6.66
C GLY A 90 2.79 15.72 -6.89
N ILE A 91 3.44 15.20 -5.87
CA ILE A 91 4.79 14.64 -5.97
C ILE A 91 4.74 13.26 -6.63
N THR A 92 5.58 13.03 -7.63
CA THR A 92 5.74 11.69 -8.20
C THR A 92 6.44 10.77 -7.22
N ILE A 93 5.84 9.59 -6.96
CA ILE A 93 6.43 8.59 -6.06
C ILE A 93 6.82 7.35 -6.84
N VAL A 94 8.09 6.98 -6.78
CA VAL A 94 8.59 5.67 -7.22
C VAL A 94 8.78 4.81 -5.97
N TYR A 95 7.93 3.79 -5.81
CA TYR A 95 7.87 2.98 -4.62
C TYR A 95 8.31 1.55 -4.93
N ILE A 96 9.45 1.11 -4.37
CA ILE A 96 9.96 -0.25 -4.54
C ILE A 96 9.51 -1.07 -3.34
N THR A 97 8.83 -2.18 -3.60
CA THR A 97 8.31 -3.07 -2.55
C THR A 97 8.19 -4.50 -3.05
N HIS A 98 8.22 -5.43 -2.10
CA HIS A 98 7.82 -6.83 -2.31
C HIS A 98 6.47 -7.15 -1.62
N PHE A 99 5.81 -6.17 -1.02
CA PHE A 99 4.49 -6.32 -0.41
C PHE A 99 3.40 -6.01 -1.42
N MET A 100 2.62 -7.01 -1.77
CA MET A 100 1.60 -6.90 -2.82
C MET A 100 0.47 -5.96 -2.43
N GLU A 101 0.12 -5.89 -1.14
CA GLU A 101 -0.87 -4.96 -0.59
C GLU A 101 -0.50 -3.49 -0.80
N GLU A 102 0.80 -3.18 -0.87
CA GLU A 102 1.29 -1.84 -1.18
C GLU A 102 1.22 -1.57 -2.68
N ALA A 103 1.68 -2.53 -3.50
CA ALA A 103 1.66 -2.40 -4.95
C ALA A 103 0.24 -2.26 -5.54
N VAL A 104 -0.77 -2.85 -4.90
CA VAL A 104 -2.19 -2.72 -5.32
C VAL A 104 -2.69 -1.27 -5.26
N THR A 105 -2.11 -0.45 -4.40
CA THR A 105 -2.54 0.95 -4.19
C THR A 105 -1.89 1.95 -5.16
N ALA A 106 -0.93 1.51 -5.97
CA ALA A 106 -0.24 2.35 -6.94
C ALA A 106 -1.11 2.65 -8.18
N ASP A 107 -0.82 3.75 -8.88
CA ASP A 107 -1.45 4.04 -10.17
C ASP A 107 -0.88 3.15 -11.30
N ARG A 108 0.37 2.72 -11.15
CA ARG A 108 1.12 1.91 -12.13
C ARG A 108 2.08 0.96 -11.42
N VAL A 109 2.19 -0.25 -11.92
CA VAL A 109 3.10 -1.28 -11.42
C VAL A 109 4.07 -1.69 -12.51
N VAL A 110 5.35 -1.70 -12.19
CA VAL A 110 6.42 -2.21 -13.05
C VAL A 110 7.02 -3.43 -12.39
N VAL A 111 6.97 -4.57 -13.07
CA VAL A 111 7.55 -5.82 -12.60
C VAL A 111 8.94 -5.98 -13.19
N MET A 112 9.94 -6.12 -12.32
CA MET A 112 11.33 -6.30 -12.70
C MET A 112 11.89 -7.63 -12.21
N LYS A 113 12.76 -8.25 -13.03
CA LYS A 113 13.53 -9.43 -12.64
C LYS A 113 14.90 -9.40 -13.31
N ASN A 114 15.95 -9.60 -12.53
CA ASN A 114 17.34 -9.61 -13.02
C ASN A 114 17.71 -8.34 -13.84
N GLY A 115 17.25 -7.17 -13.39
CA GLY A 115 17.52 -5.88 -14.05
C GLY A 115 16.68 -5.63 -15.32
N VAL A 116 15.77 -6.53 -15.69
CA VAL A 116 14.92 -6.40 -16.89
C VAL A 116 13.49 -6.12 -16.49
N LYS A 117 12.86 -5.15 -17.17
CA LYS A 117 11.44 -4.87 -17.07
C LYS A 117 10.65 -5.97 -17.78
N LEU A 118 9.83 -6.73 -17.05
CA LEU A 118 9.03 -7.83 -17.58
C LEU A 118 7.60 -7.41 -17.88
N HIS A 119 6.97 -6.69 -16.96
CA HIS A 119 5.60 -6.20 -17.11
C HIS A 119 5.49 -4.74 -16.67
N ASP A 120 4.48 -4.06 -17.21
CA ASP A 120 4.23 -2.65 -16.96
C ASP A 120 2.76 -2.35 -17.24
N GLY A 121 2.01 -1.89 -16.25
CA GLY A 121 0.58 -1.64 -16.37
C GLY A 121 -0.05 -1.22 -15.05
N THR A 122 -1.37 -1.15 -15.04
CA THR A 122 -2.14 -0.92 -13.80
C THR A 122 -2.03 -2.13 -12.86
N PRO A 123 -2.21 -1.96 -11.54
CA PRO A 123 -2.25 -3.09 -10.61
C PRO A 123 -3.22 -4.19 -11.05
N ARG A 124 -4.38 -3.81 -11.58
CA ARG A 124 -5.41 -4.74 -12.03
C ARG A 124 -4.96 -5.57 -13.23
N GLU A 125 -4.30 -4.97 -14.19
CA GLU A 125 -3.72 -5.69 -15.34
C GLU A 125 -2.63 -6.66 -14.87
N ILE A 126 -1.68 -6.17 -14.08
CA ILE A 126 -0.55 -6.97 -13.61
C ILE A 126 -1.01 -8.16 -12.77
N PHE A 127 -1.84 -7.94 -11.75
CA PHE A 127 -2.27 -9.00 -10.83
C PHE A 127 -3.38 -9.91 -11.40
N SER A 128 -3.88 -9.64 -12.60
CA SER A 128 -4.72 -10.60 -13.34
C SER A 128 -3.93 -11.80 -13.86
N HIS A 129 -2.60 -11.67 -14.01
CA HIS A 129 -1.70 -12.71 -14.53
C HIS A 129 -1.07 -13.56 -13.41
N VAL A 130 -1.91 -14.14 -12.53
CA VAL A 130 -1.47 -14.87 -11.33
C VAL A 130 -0.45 -15.97 -11.64
N ASP A 131 -0.71 -16.84 -12.62
CA ASP A 131 0.20 -17.94 -13.00
C ASP A 131 1.54 -17.43 -13.49
N THR A 132 1.54 -16.38 -14.30
CA THR A 132 2.76 -15.79 -14.85
C THR A 132 3.63 -15.23 -13.74
N LEU A 133 3.04 -14.47 -12.82
CA LEU A 133 3.77 -13.86 -11.69
C LEU A 133 4.32 -14.93 -10.74
N LYS A 134 3.52 -15.94 -10.40
CA LYS A 134 3.96 -17.09 -9.59
C LYS A 134 5.08 -17.88 -10.29
N GLY A 135 5.00 -18.09 -11.61
CA GLY A 135 6.05 -18.73 -12.40
C GLY A 135 7.38 -17.91 -12.42
N LEU A 136 7.29 -16.61 -12.23
CA LEU A 136 8.46 -15.73 -12.07
C LEU A 136 9.04 -15.74 -10.64
N GLY A 137 8.39 -16.45 -9.70
CA GLY A 137 8.75 -16.44 -8.28
C GLY A 137 8.31 -15.19 -7.54
N LEU A 138 7.36 -14.44 -8.11
CA LEU A 138 6.76 -13.27 -7.49
C LEU A 138 5.47 -13.64 -6.78
N ASP A 139 5.14 -12.89 -5.75
CA ASP A 139 3.86 -13.04 -5.06
C ASP A 139 2.75 -12.26 -5.77
N VAL A 140 1.50 -12.51 -5.36
CA VAL A 140 0.30 -11.82 -5.82
C VAL A 140 -0.57 -11.48 -4.63
N PRO A 141 -1.47 -10.48 -4.72
CA PRO A 141 -2.44 -10.23 -3.66
C PRO A 141 -3.22 -11.49 -3.29
N VAL A 142 -3.39 -11.74 -2.00
CA VAL A 142 -4.11 -12.93 -1.50
C VAL A 142 -5.50 -13.06 -2.12
N ALA A 143 -6.21 -11.94 -2.27
CA ALA A 143 -7.53 -11.92 -2.92
C ALA A 143 -7.47 -12.39 -4.38
N SER A 144 -6.43 -11.99 -5.13
CA SER A 144 -6.21 -12.41 -6.52
C SER A 144 -5.95 -13.92 -6.60
N GLU A 145 -5.11 -14.44 -5.71
CA GLU A 145 -4.78 -15.87 -5.67
C GLU A 145 -6.01 -16.74 -5.32
N ILE A 146 -6.81 -16.31 -4.32
CA ILE A 146 -8.04 -17.01 -3.94
C ILE A 146 -9.04 -16.99 -5.10
N ALA A 147 -9.26 -15.82 -5.71
CA ALA A 147 -10.18 -15.70 -6.85
C ALA A 147 -9.73 -16.59 -8.02
N PHE A 148 -8.45 -16.60 -8.34
CA PHE A 148 -7.87 -17.45 -9.37
C PHE A 148 -8.14 -18.94 -9.11
N LYS A 149 -7.84 -19.43 -7.90
CA LYS A 149 -8.07 -20.83 -7.50
C LYS A 149 -9.55 -21.22 -7.52
N LEU A 150 -10.43 -20.33 -7.11
CA LEU A 150 -11.88 -20.56 -7.13
C LEU A 150 -12.44 -20.60 -8.55
N ASN A 151 -12.00 -19.68 -9.41
CA ASN A 151 -12.37 -19.67 -10.82
C ASN A 151 -11.92 -20.95 -11.54
N ALA A 152 -10.71 -21.45 -11.26
CA ALA A 152 -10.21 -22.71 -11.79
C ALA A 152 -11.09 -23.93 -11.37
N LYS A 153 -11.79 -23.85 -10.22
CA LYS A 153 -12.77 -24.82 -9.75
C LYS A 153 -14.20 -24.57 -10.26
N GLY A 154 -14.41 -23.58 -11.11
CA GLY A 154 -15.72 -23.28 -11.71
C GLY A 154 -16.68 -22.45 -10.85
N TYR A 155 -16.19 -21.78 -9.80
CA TYR A 155 -17.04 -20.96 -8.93
C TYR A 155 -17.37 -19.56 -9.44
N GLU A 156 -16.70 -19.09 -10.50
CA GLU A 156 -16.98 -17.80 -11.18
C GLU A 156 -17.06 -16.61 -10.22
N VAL A 157 -16.02 -16.44 -9.39
CA VAL A 157 -15.97 -15.38 -8.36
C VAL A 157 -15.76 -13.99 -8.97
N GLY A 158 -15.21 -13.93 -10.18
CA GLY A 158 -14.88 -12.71 -10.92
C GLY A 158 -13.43 -12.71 -11.44
N LYS A 159 -13.20 -11.88 -12.44
CA LYS A 159 -11.86 -11.70 -13.04
C LYS A 159 -11.20 -10.43 -12.46
N SER A 160 -9.89 -10.44 -12.40
CA SER A 160 -9.08 -9.26 -12.01
C SER A 160 -9.41 -8.70 -10.61
N ILE A 161 -9.70 -9.56 -9.65
CA ILE A 161 -9.87 -9.22 -8.24
C ILE A 161 -8.51 -8.94 -7.64
N ILE A 162 -8.34 -7.78 -6.98
CA ILE A 162 -7.05 -7.35 -6.42
C ILE A 162 -7.11 -7.03 -4.91
N ASN A 163 -8.30 -6.98 -4.32
CA ASN A 163 -8.48 -6.70 -2.90
C ASN A 163 -9.59 -7.54 -2.26
N ASN A 164 -9.63 -7.54 -0.92
CA ASN A 164 -10.56 -8.36 -0.15
C ASN A 164 -12.03 -7.94 -0.31
N GLU A 165 -12.31 -6.67 -0.54
CA GLU A 165 -13.69 -6.19 -0.74
C GLU A 165 -14.27 -6.71 -2.04
N GLU A 166 -13.49 -6.66 -3.12
CA GLU A 166 -13.87 -7.23 -4.43
C GLU A 166 -14.04 -8.74 -4.34
N LEU A 167 -13.16 -9.44 -3.63
CA LEU A 167 -13.26 -10.86 -3.39
C LEU A 167 -14.56 -11.21 -2.65
N ALA A 168 -14.85 -10.51 -1.56
CA ALA A 168 -16.06 -10.72 -0.78
C ALA A 168 -17.34 -10.49 -1.62
N LYS A 169 -17.34 -9.44 -2.45
CA LYS A 169 -18.44 -9.16 -3.38
C LYS A 169 -18.60 -10.25 -4.44
N GLY A 170 -17.49 -10.70 -5.03
CA GLY A 170 -17.47 -11.78 -6.01
C GLY A 170 -17.95 -13.10 -5.42
N LEU A 171 -17.53 -13.44 -4.20
CA LEU A 171 -17.97 -14.63 -3.48
C LEU A 171 -19.50 -14.63 -3.25
N LYS A 172 -20.06 -13.52 -2.75
CA LYS A 172 -21.51 -13.39 -2.53
C LYS A 172 -22.32 -13.59 -3.80
N GLY A 173 -21.83 -13.12 -4.95
CA GLY A 173 -22.49 -13.26 -6.26
C GLY A 173 -22.31 -14.64 -6.91
N SER A 174 -21.34 -15.43 -6.47
CA SER A 174 -20.96 -16.71 -7.06
C SER A 174 -21.91 -17.87 -6.70
N LYS A 175 -21.77 -18.99 -7.42
CA LYS A 175 -22.45 -20.25 -7.07
C LYS A 175 -22.12 -20.70 -5.64
N LEU A 176 -20.87 -20.53 -5.20
CA LEU A 176 -20.42 -20.86 -3.84
C LEU A 176 -21.15 -20.03 -2.78
N GLY A 177 -21.27 -18.71 -2.98
CA GLY A 177 -21.97 -17.83 -2.06
C GLY A 177 -23.45 -18.19 -1.92
N LYS A 178 -24.11 -18.51 -3.03
CA LYS A 178 -25.53 -19.00 -3.03
C LYS A 178 -25.68 -20.30 -2.26
N GLN A 179 -24.76 -21.26 -2.44
CA GLN A 179 -24.78 -22.53 -1.71
C GLN A 179 -24.57 -22.32 -0.20
N LEU A 180 -23.60 -21.48 0.21
CA LEU A 180 -23.37 -21.18 1.62
C LEU A 180 -24.55 -20.46 2.27
N SER A 181 -25.19 -19.53 1.58
CA SER A 181 -26.40 -18.85 2.07
C SER A 181 -27.58 -19.82 2.25
N ALA A 182 -27.73 -20.80 1.36
CA ALA A 182 -28.78 -21.83 1.47
C ALA A 182 -28.57 -22.75 2.70
N ILE A 183 -27.34 -23.11 3.01
CA ILE A 183 -26.97 -23.91 4.20
C ILE A 183 -27.30 -23.14 5.48
N HIS A 184 -26.93 -21.87 5.58
CA HIS A 184 -27.23 -21.05 6.77
C HIS A 184 -28.73 -20.78 6.98
N SER A 185 -29.54 -20.78 5.90
CA SER A 185 -30.98 -20.58 6.02
C SER A 185 -31.71 -21.84 6.51
N THR A 186 -31.10 -23.03 6.39
CA THR A 186 -31.67 -24.31 6.88
C THR A 186 -31.33 -24.59 8.33
N ASP A 187 -30.28 -23.94 8.89
CA ASP A 187 -29.85 -24.12 10.29
C ASP A 187 -30.48 -23.11 11.27
N ALA A 188 -31.42 -22.28 10.84
CA ALA A 188 -32.15 -21.43 11.77
C ALA A 188 -33.04 -22.33 12.66
N PRO A 189 -32.88 -22.28 14.01
CA PRO A 189 -33.71 -23.12 14.90
C PRO A 189 -35.19 -22.76 14.68
N ARG A 190 -35.98 -23.74 14.33
CA ARG A 190 -37.45 -23.64 14.37
C ARG A 190 -37.82 -23.33 15.81
N GLY A 191 -38.21 -22.08 16.06
CA GLY A 191 -38.71 -21.67 17.36
C GLY A 191 -39.79 -22.66 17.82
N GLU A 192 -39.52 -23.31 18.93
CA GLU A 192 -40.54 -24.08 19.67
C GLU A 192 -41.64 -23.11 20.08
N ALA A 193 -42.77 -23.21 19.44
CA ALA A 193 -44.01 -22.66 19.94
C ALA A 193 -44.44 -23.55 21.11
N THR A 194 -44.16 -23.11 22.33
CA THR A 194 -44.77 -23.66 23.53
C THR A 194 -46.03 -22.88 23.86
N HIS A 195 -47.10 -23.68 23.98
CA HIS A 195 -48.43 -23.31 24.44
C HIS A 195 -48.43 -22.69 25.83
#